data_3fb6beed1b20b3e40e9830983db4a688
#
_entry.id   3fb6beed1b20b3e40e9830983db4a688
#
_cell.length_a   1.000
_cell.length_b   1.000
_cell.length_c   1.000
_cell.angle_alpha   90.00
_cell.angle_beta   90.00
_cell.angle_gamma   90.00
#
_symmetry.space_group_name_H-M   'P 1'
#
loop_
_entity.id
_entity.type
_entity.pdbx_description
1 polymer ?
#
loop_
_entity_poly.entity_id
_entity_poly.type
_entity_poly.pdbx_seq_one_letter_code
_entity_poly.pdbx_strand_id
1 'polypeptide(L)'
;VVIQRNGWGYSQLFVEAEGRFLRMEKDMIREEDFLGNCYRFSFYVDADKLHAGRNYGKIRFTNAYTSSEVTVMAYKQRIDRKFNEAIRQKKHAIVELMQYYEAFRTKQISASSWMNETSLIMDRLQGLDEQNPAYMLMRVQLLITQERTNEARWLLEQADELLAGNYNPTLYCYYMYLSTLLNRTEEYIDEMAGQGEKIFRENMDDWRIAWLLIYLSDDYSRSPSKKWIVLEEQFAKGATSPVLYIEAYHLIRNNPSILMQLDDFEIQVLSYAARKQLLTTEVVEQIVYLAKKLRGYRKPLYRILRVCYQVLPTDEVLQTICTILINGNITTPEAFAWYEKGIGKELRITRLYEHYMMSLELKDDVVIPKMVLMYFAFDSSLDGLHNSFLYAYVYRNKAVYPELYESYREHLERFVVFQILKKRNNKWLAYLYKNLVTE
;
A
#
# COMPACT_ATOMS: atom_id res chain seq x y z
N VAL A 1 -7.28 -9.46 -30.81
CA VAL A 1 -7.50 -8.04 -30.52
C VAL A 1 -7.21 -7.25 -31.78
N VAL A 2 -8.07 -6.31 -32.15
CA VAL A 2 -7.83 -5.40 -33.28
C VAL A 2 -7.33 -4.08 -32.71
N ILE A 3 -6.15 -3.68 -33.15
CA ILE A 3 -5.52 -2.41 -32.77
C ILE A 3 -5.68 -1.47 -33.95
N GLN A 4 -6.31 -0.33 -33.71
CA GLN A 4 -6.53 0.70 -34.72
C GLN A 4 -5.71 1.94 -34.41
N ARG A 5 -4.99 2.45 -35.40
CA ARG A 5 -4.18 3.65 -35.30
C ARG A 5 -5.00 4.87 -35.67
N ASN A 6 -5.07 5.85 -34.77
CA ASN A 6 -5.85 7.08 -34.98
C ASN A 6 -4.99 8.30 -35.35
N GLY A 7 -3.69 8.13 -35.55
CA GLY A 7 -2.76 9.22 -35.82
C GLY A 7 -1.77 8.90 -36.94
N TRP A 8 -1.05 9.93 -37.38
CA TRP A 8 0.05 9.85 -38.34
C TRP A 8 1.38 9.87 -37.59
N GLY A 9 2.37 9.14 -38.07
CA GLY A 9 3.72 9.09 -37.54
C GLY A 9 4.15 7.68 -37.14
N TYR A 10 5.45 7.51 -36.85
CA TYR A 10 6.03 6.26 -36.41
C TYR A 10 5.42 5.82 -35.07
N SER A 11 4.88 4.63 -35.01
CA SER A 11 4.22 4.11 -33.85
C SER A 11 4.82 2.75 -33.46
N GLN A 12 5.25 2.64 -32.22
CA GLN A 12 5.78 1.43 -31.61
C GLN A 12 4.99 1.14 -30.35
N LEU A 13 4.44 -0.08 -30.24
CA LEU A 13 3.67 -0.54 -29.08
C LEU A 13 4.40 -1.70 -28.42
N PHE A 14 4.67 -1.58 -27.15
CA PHE A 14 5.11 -2.67 -26.29
C PHE A 14 3.90 -3.43 -25.78
N VAL A 15 4.00 -4.75 -25.75
CA VAL A 15 2.91 -5.63 -25.34
C VAL A 15 3.37 -6.48 -24.17
N GLU A 16 2.68 -6.36 -23.05
CA GLU A 16 2.93 -7.12 -21.83
C GLU A 16 1.70 -7.93 -21.47
N ALA A 17 1.89 -9.17 -21.02
CA ALA A 17 0.80 -10.00 -20.51
C ALA A 17 0.96 -10.26 -19.02
N GLU A 18 -0.10 -10.00 -18.28
CA GLU A 18 -0.27 -10.38 -16.89
C GLU A 18 -1.21 -11.61 -16.85
N GLY A 19 -0.67 -12.75 -16.44
CA GLY A 19 -1.39 -14.03 -16.39
C GLY A 19 -0.55 -15.15 -17.00
N ARG A 20 -0.17 -16.15 -16.17
CA ARG A 20 0.72 -17.26 -16.58
C ARG A 20 0.19 -18.11 -17.73
N PHE A 21 -1.11 -18.06 -17.98
CA PHE A 21 -1.79 -18.82 -19.04
C PHE A 21 -1.83 -18.06 -20.39
N LEU A 22 -1.38 -16.81 -20.43
CA LEU A 22 -1.35 -16.02 -21.65
C LEU A 22 0.02 -16.15 -22.33
N ARG A 23 0.01 -16.44 -23.63
CA ARG A 23 1.18 -16.38 -24.51
C ARG A 23 0.90 -15.40 -25.62
N MET A 24 1.78 -14.46 -25.82
CA MET A 24 1.69 -13.46 -26.87
C MET A 24 2.40 -13.93 -28.12
N GLU A 25 1.92 -13.51 -29.26
CA GLU A 25 2.56 -13.73 -30.55
C GLU A 25 3.84 -12.88 -30.68
N LYS A 26 3.77 -11.63 -30.21
CA LYS A 26 4.87 -10.66 -30.19
C LYS A 26 4.82 -9.83 -28.90
N ASP A 27 5.96 -9.40 -28.43
CA ASP A 27 6.13 -8.47 -27.31
C ASP A 27 6.22 -7.00 -27.77
N MET A 28 6.36 -6.78 -29.07
CA MET A 28 6.45 -5.46 -29.69
C MET A 28 5.80 -5.46 -31.06
N ILE A 29 4.95 -4.46 -31.31
CA ILE A 29 4.29 -4.20 -32.59
C ILE A 29 4.90 -2.92 -33.18
N ARG A 30 5.36 -3.01 -34.42
CA ARG A 30 5.96 -1.90 -35.16
C ARG A 30 5.03 -1.40 -36.26
N GLU A 31 5.36 -0.25 -36.84
CA GLU A 31 4.59 0.33 -37.96
C GLU A 31 4.48 -0.63 -39.15
N GLU A 32 5.51 -1.41 -39.42
CA GLU A 32 5.58 -2.40 -40.50
C GLU A 32 4.54 -3.53 -40.36
N ASP A 33 4.07 -3.77 -39.14
CA ASP A 33 3.09 -4.82 -38.84
C ASP A 33 1.64 -4.39 -39.21
N PHE A 34 1.38 -3.09 -39.37
CA PHE A 34 0.06 -2.57 -39.66
C PHE A 34 -0.30 -2.69 -41.14
N LEU A 35 -1.44 -3.28 -41.42
CA LEU A 35 -2.08 -3.26 -42.75
C LEU A 35 -3.00 -2.02 -42.81
N GLY A 36 -2.50 -0.94 -43.41
CA GLY A 36 -3.14 0.36 -43.35
C GLY A 36 -3.17 0.91 -41.91
N ASN A 37 -4.34 1.15 -41.37
CA ASN A 37 -4.50 1.68 -40.00
C ASN A 37 -4.78 0.60 -38.96
N CYS A 38 -4.83 -0.68 -39.33
CA CYS A 38 -5.24 -1.75 -38.45
C CYS A 38 -4.16 -2.84 -38.34
N TYR A 39 -3.97 -3.37 -37.12
CA TYR A 39 -3.22 -4.57 -36.84
C TYR A 39 -4.06 -5.56 -36.06
N ARG A 40 -4.04 -6.83 -36.46
CA ARG A 40 -4.73 -7.91 -35.74
C ARG A 40 -3.74 -8.66 -34.87
N PHE A 41 -3.71 -8.32 -33.59
CA PHE A 41 -2.88 -8.95 -32.59
C PHE A 41 -3.48 -10.29 -32.15
N SER A 42 -2.68 -11.37 -32.18
CA SER A 42 -3.05 -12.70 -31.72
C SER A 42 -2.37 -13.03 -30.40
N PHE A 43 -3.09 -13.72 -29.54
CA PHE A 43 -2.56 -14.29 -28.31
C PHE A 43 -3.13 -15.70 -28.12
N TYR A 44 -2.43 -16.53 -27.36
CA TYR A 44 -2.79 -17.91 -27.10
C TYR A 44 -3.04 -18.13 -25.63
N VAL A 45 -4.02 -18.99 -25.33
CA VAL A 45 -4.33 -19.42 -23.96
C VAL A 45 -3.75 -20.81 -23.75
N ASP A 46 -2.79 -20.92 -22.82
CA ASP A 46 -2.18 -22.19 -22.44
C ASP A 46 -3.13 -22.93 -21.48
N ALA A 47 -3.80 -23.96 -22.00
CA ALA A 47 -4.80 -24.73 -21.25
C ALA A 47 -4.24 -25.45 -20.02
N ASP A 48 -2.94 -25.80 -20.02
CA ASP A 48 -2.30 -26.52 -18.92
C ASP A 48 -2.05 -25.60 -17.72
N LYS A 49 -1.93 -24.31 -17.97
CA LYS A 49 -1.75 -23.29 -16.93
C LYS A 49 -3.07 -22.69 -16.40
N LEU A 50 -4.22 -23.13 -16.94
CA LEU A 50 -5.53 -22.74 -16.44
C LEU A 50 -5.93 -23.58 -15.22
N HIS A 51 -6.38 -22.93 -14.17
CA HIS A 51 -7.12 -23.62 -13.10
C HIS A 51 -8.59 -23.79 -13.47
N ALA A 52 -9.23 -24.76 -12.84
CA ALA A 52 -10.66 -24.98 -13.04
C ALA A 52 -11.48 -23.74 -12.59
N GLY A 53 -12.38 -23.30 -13.46
CA GLY A 53 -13.19 -22.09 -13.27
C GLY A 53 -12.70 -20.91 -14.11
N ARG A 54 -12.94 -19.70 -13.63
CA ARG A 54 -12.57 -18.46 -14.31
C ARG A 54 -11.12 -18.08 -14.00
N ASN A 55 -10.34 -17.87 -15.06
CA ASN A 55 -8.97 -17.37 -15.01
C ASN A 55 -8.97 -15.98 -15.64
N TYR A 56 -8.40 -15.02 -14.95
CA TYR A 56 -8.32 -13.64 -15.42
C TYR A 56 -6.87 -13.29 -15.72
N GLY A 57 -6.66 -12.62 -16.84
CA GLY A 57 -5.39 -12.05 -17.26
C GLY A 57 -5.61 -10.73 -17.94
N LYS A 58 -4.54 -9.98 -18.16
CA LYS A 58 -4.55 -8.70 -18.83
C LYS A 58 -3.47 -8.66 -19.89
N ILE A 59 -3.76 -8.01 -21.01
CA ILE A 59 -2.78 -7.67 -22.02
C ILE A 59 -2.71 -6.15 -22.07
N ARG A 60 -1.53 -5.61 -21.82
CA ARG A 60 -1.28 -4.17 -21.83
C ARG A 60 -0.52 -3.80 -23.09
N PHE A 61 -1.03 -2.80 -23.79
CA PHE A 61 -0.40 -2.18 -24.95
C PHE A 61 0.07 -0.78 -24.55
N THR A 62 1.37 -0.52 -24.61
CA THR A 62 1.95 0.75 -24.15
C THR A 62 2.79 1.38 -25.25
N ASN A 63 2.62 2.66 -25.46
CA ASN A 63 3.54 3.49 -26.25
C ASN A 63 4.08 4.64 -25.38
N ALA A 64 4.87 5.53 -25.97
CA ALA A 64 5.45 6.66 -25.26
C ALA A 64 4.42 7.64 -24.64
N TYR A 65 3.14 7.58 -25.06
CA TYR A 65 2.11 8.57 -24.68
C TYR A 65 0.88 7.96 -24.03
N THR A 66 0.56 6.70 -24.35
CA THR A 66 -0.69 6.07 -23.91
C THR A 66 -0.49 4.61 -23.52
N SER A 67 -1.36 4.12 -22.64
CA SER A 67 -1.45 2.71 -22.27
C SER A 67 -2.90 2.25 -22.35
N SER A 68 -3.14 1.10 -22.97
CA SER A 68 -4.46 0.47 -23.07
C SER A 68 -4.39 -0.96 -22.54
N GLU A 69 -5.42 -1.39 -21.80
CA GLU A 69 -5.50 -2.73 -21.25
C GLU A 69 -6.68 -3.50 -21.83
N VAL A 70 -6.45 -4.78 -22.13
CA VAL A 70 -7.50 -5.74 -22.52
C VAL A 70 -7.55 -6.83 -21.47
N THR A 71 -8.69 -6.98 -20.81
CA THR A 71 -8.91 -8.08 -19.85
C THR A 71 -9.29 -9.34 -20.64
N VAL A 72 -8.58 -10.42 -20.36
CA VAL A 72 -8.84 -11.76 -20.93
C VAL A 72 -9.40 -12.63 -19.82
N MET A 73 -10.58 -13.21 -20.05
CA MET A 73 -11.18 -14.21 -19.17
C MET A 73 -11.21 -15.56 -19.88
N ALA A 74 -10.49 -16.53 -19.37
CA ALA A 74 -10.53 -17.91 -19.84
C ALA A 74 -11.25 -18.80 -18.81
N TYR A 75 -12.13 -19.68 -19.29
CA TYR A 75 -12.87 -20.61 -18.44
C TYR A 75 -12.46 -22.04 -18.73
N LYS A 76 -11.98 -22.75 -17.68
CA LYS A 76 -11.72 -24.20 -17.77
C LYS A 76 -12.84 -24.97 -17.07
N GLN A 77 -13.50 -25.82 -17.80
CA GLN A 77 -14.58 -26.65 -17.25
C GLN A 77 -14.05 -27.58 -16.16
N ARG A 78 -14.80 -27.73 -15.08
CA ARG A 78 -14.45 -28.62 -13.97
C ARG A 78 -14.73 -30.08 -14.38
N ILE A 79 -13.68 -30.86 -14.47
CA ILE A 79 -13.81 -32.28 -14.89
C ILE A 79 -14.28 -33.16 -13.71
N ASP A 80 -13.93 -32.78 -12.45
CA ASP A 80 -14.34 -33.55 -11.28
C ASP A 80 -14.81 -32.61 -10.16
N ARG A 81 -16.09 -32.69 -9.77
CA ARG A 81 -16.68 -31.87 -8.70
C ARG A 81 -16.07 -32.17 -7.33
N LYS A 82 -15.87 -33.46 -6.99
CA LYS A 82 -15.35 -33.87 -5.67
C LYS A 82 -13.88 -33.45 -5.48
N PHE A 83 -13.05 -33.66 -6.51
CA PHE A 83 -11.65 -33.26 -6.49
C PHE A 83 -11.50 -31.73 -6.38
N ASN A 84 -12.29 -30.97 -7.15
CA ASN A 84 -12.27 -29.52 -7.08
C ASN A 84 -12.81 -28.98 -5.72
N GLU A 85 -13.74 -29.68 -5.11
CA GLU A 85 -14.27 -29.34 -3.78
C GLU A 85 -13.20 -29.54 -2.70
N ALA A 86 -12.46 -30.65 -2.72
CA ALA A 86 -11.36 -30.90 -1.81
C ALA A 86 -10.24 -29.83 -1.93
N ILE A 87 -9.85 -29.48 -3.17
CA ILE A 87 -8.87 -28.40 -3.41
C ILE A 87 -9.38 -27.06 -2.87
N ARG A 88 -10.67 -26.77 -3.07
CA ARG A 88 -11.28 -25.52 -2.58
C ARG A 88 -11.30 -25.48 -1.05
N GLN A 89 -11.69 -26.57 -0.41
CA GLN A 89 -11.70 -26.71 1.05
C GLN A 89 -10.27 -26.56 1.62
N LYS A 90 -9.28 -27.19 0.98
CA LYS A 90 -7.87 -27.06 1.35
C LYS A 90 -7.39 -25.61 1.25
N LYS A 91 -7.66 -24.91 0.15
CA LYS A 91 -7.30 -23.49 -0.01
C LYS A 91 -7.98 -22.60 1.02
N HIS A 92 -9.25 -22.85 1.30
CA HIS A 92 -10.01 -22.10 2.30
C HIS A 92 -9.41 -22.28 3.69
N ALA A 93 -9.14 -23.51 4.10
CA ALA A 93 -8.54 -23.84 5.38
C ALA A 93 -7.13 -23.18 5.54
N ILE A 94 -6.31 -23.15 4.48
CA ILE A 94 -5.01 -22.46 4.51
C ILE A 94 -5.18 -20.94 4.69
N VAL A 95 -6.19 -20.34 4.06
CA VAL A 95 -6.48 -18.90 4.23
C VAL A 95 -6.95 -18.61 5.65
N GLU A 96 -7.84 -19.43 6.21
CA GLU A 96 -8.29 -19.32 7.61
C GLU A 96 -7.09 -19.44 8.57
N LEU A 97 -6.21 -20.42 8.35
CA LEU A 97 -5.00 -20.62 9.15
C LEU A 97 -4.13 -19.35 9.18
N MET A 98 -3.93 -18.74 8.00
CA MET A 98 -3.17 -17.50 7.89
C MET A 98 -3.87 -16.34 8.61
N GLN A 99 -5.20 -16.24 8.52
CA GLN A 99 -5.98 -15.20 9.23
C GLN A 99 -5.86 -15.32 10.75
N TYR A 100 -5.96 -16.54 11.29
CA TYR A 100 -5.76 -16.78 12.72
C TYR A 100 -4.30 -16.51 13.14
N TYR A 101 -3.32 -16.89 12.32
CA TYR A 101 -1.92 -16.54 12.56
C TYR A 101 -1.72 -15.02 12.62
N GLU A 102 -2.24 -14.28 11.65
CA GLU A 102 -2.20 -12.81 11.66
C GLU A 102 -2.87 -12.23 12.91
N ALA A 103 -4.06 -12.69 13.26
CA ALA A 103 -4.81 -12.20 14.41
C ALA A 103 -4.05 -12.47 15.73
N PHE A 104 -3.40 -13.63 15.85
CA PHE A 104 -2.56 -13.96 17.00
C PHE A 104 -1.31 -13.05 17.06
N ARG A 105 -0.56 -12.93 15.96
CA ARG A 105 0.66 -12.11 15.90
C ARG A 105 0.37 -10.62 16.13
N THR A 106 -0.80 -10.16 15.76
CA THR A 106 -1.27 -8.78 16.00
C THR A 106 -1.95 -8.58 17.36
N LYS A 107 -1.98 -9.61 18.21
CA LYS A 107 -2.60 -9.62 19.56
C LYS A 107 -4.11 -9.33 19.56
N GLN A 108 -4.80 -9.64 18.46
CA GLN A 108 -6.27 -9.54 18.38
C GLN A 108 -6.96 -10.73 19.03
N ILE A 109 -6.29 -11.88 19.11
CA ILE A 109 -6.75 -13.09 19.79
C ILE A 109 -5.69 -13.60 20.78
N SER A 110 -6.14 -14.37 21.78
CA SER A 110 -5.22 -15.00 22.75
C SER A 110 -4.49 -16.20 22.14
N ALA A 111 -3.37 -16.61 22.76
CA ALA A 111 -2.65 -17.82 22.37
C ALA A 111 -3.52 -19.08 22.46
N SER A 112 -4.34 -19.19 23.49
CA SER A 112 -5.27 -20.34 23.68
C SER A 112 -6.32 -20.38 22.56
N SER A 113 -6.91 -19.26 22.20
CA SER A 113 -7.86 -19.17 21.08
C SER A 113 -7.20 -19.55 19.76
N TRP A 114 -6.01 -19.00 19.49
CA TRP A 114 -5.24 -19.35 18.30
C TRP A 114 -4.91 -20.85 18.22
N MET A 115 -4.47 -21.47 19.32
CA MET A 115 -4.16 -22.90 19.36
C MET A 115 -5.40 -23.77 19.09
N ASN A 116 -6.54 -23.43 19.68
CA ASN A 116 -7.78 -24.18 19.49
C ASN A 116 -8.26 -24.11 18.04
N GLU A 117 -8.37 -22.91 17.47
CA GLU A 117 -8.84 -22.72 16.09
C GLU A 117 -7.88 -23.35 15.09
N THR A 118 -6.57 -23.17 15.29
CA THR A 118 -5.54 -23.78 14.44
C THR A 118 -5.63 -25.31 14.50
N SER A 119 -5.84 -25.92 15.68
CA SER A 119 -6.01 -27.37 15.83
C SER A 119 -7.19 -27.89 15.01
N LEU A 120 -8.34 -27.22 15.08
CA LEU A 120 -9.53 -27.59 14.31
C LEU A 120 -9.32 -27.49 12.80
N ILE A 121 -8.60 -26.47 12.36
CA ILE A 121 -8.24 -26.31 10.94
C ILE A 121 -7.28 -27.40 10.51
N MET A 122 -6.29 -27.73 11.34
CA MET A 122 -5.33 -28.79 11.06
C MET A 122 -5.99 -30.16 10.96
N ASP A 123 -6.97 -30.49 11.82
CA ASP A 123 -7.73 -31.72 11.75
C ASP A 123 -8.47 -31.83 10.39
N ARG A 124 -9.05 -30.73 9.91
CA ARG A 124 -9.68 -30.65 8.58
C ARG A 124 -8.67 -30.85 7.44
N LEU A 125 -7.50 -30.23 7.51
CA LEU A 125 -6.45 -30.33 6.50
C LEU A 125 -5.86 -31.74 6.44
N GLN A 126 -5.60 -32.39 7.58
CA GLN A 126 -5.13 -33.77 7.66
C GLN A 126 -6.16 -34.76 7.10
N GLY A 127 -7.45 -34.55 7.35
CA GLY A 127 -8.51 -35.37 6.74
C GLY A 127 -8.60 -35.25 5.21
N LEU A 128 -8.06 -34.17 4.62
CA LEU A 128 -8.01 -34.00 3.16
C LEU A 128 -6.71 -34.52 2.52
N ASP A 129 -5.62 -34.63 3.30
CA ASP A 129 -4.29 -35.01 2.83
C ASP A 129 -3.43 -35.48 4.02
N GLU A 130 -3.64 -36.74 4.42
CA GLU A 130 -3.12 -37.30 5.66
C GLU A 130 -1.59 -37.40 5.69
N GLN A 131 -0.95 -37.61 4.55
CA GLN A 131 0.50 -37.80 4.44
C GLN A 131 1.24 -36.52 4.02
N ASN A 132 0.64 -35.36 4.16
CA ASN A 132 1.29 -34.10 3.80
C ASN A 132 2.30 -33.65 4.87
N PRO A 133 3.62 -33.64 4.57
CA PRO A 133 4.64 -33.33 5.57
C PRO A 133 4.51 -31.88 6.11
N ALA A 134 3.98 -30.95 5.32
CA ALA A 134 3.74 -29.58 5.78
C ALA A 134 2.72 -29.54 6.93
N TYR A 135 1.66 -30.34 6.85
CA TYR A 135 0.64 -30.39 7.91
C TYR A 135 1.15 -31.10 9.15
N MET A 136 1.97 -32.13 8.97
CA MET A 136 2.62 -32.81 10.09
C MET A 136 3.55 -31.84 10.84
N LEU A 137 4.40 -31.09 10.16
CA LEU A 137 5.28 -30.09 10.78
C LEU A 137 4.49 -28.99 11.50
N MET A 138 3.39 -28.51 10.93
CA MET A 138 2.51 -27.54 11.60
C MET A 138 1.87 -28.14 12.86
N ARG A 139 1.50 -29.42 12.83
CA ARG A 139 1.00 -30.14 14.02
C ARG A 139 2.08 -30.27 15.10
N VAL A 140 3.32 -30.56 14.70
CA VAL A 140 4.47 -30.57 15.61
C VAL A 140 4.61 -29.22 16.32
N GLN A 141 4.52 -28.10 15.57
CA GLN A 141 4.59 -26.77 16.17
C GLN A 141 3.48 -26.54 17.21
N LEU A 142 2.25 -26.95 16.92
CA LEU A 142 1.14 -26.87 17.88
C LEU A 142 1.40 -27.70 19.14
N LEU A 143 1.88 -28.95 18.98
CA LEU A 143 2.22 -29.83 20.10
C LEU A 143 3.34 -29.23 20.96
N ILE A 144 4.36 -28.64 20.37
CA ILE A 144 5.41 -27.92 21.09
C ILE A 144 4.82 -26.76 21.89
N THR A 145 3.93 -25.96 21.27
CA THR A 145 3.27 -24.82 21.94
C THR A 145 2.35 -25.25 23.06
N GLN A 146 1.78 -26.46 22.97
CA GLN A 146 0.97 -27.11 24.02
C GLN A 146 1.80 -27.84 25.08
N GLU A 147 3.13 -27.78 25.01
CA GLU A 147 4.08 -28.49 25.90
C GLU A 147 4.00 -30.03 25.81
N ARG A 148 3.40 -30.57 24.76
CA ARG A 148 3.29 -32.01 24.49
C ARG A 148 4.53 -32.52 23.75
N THR A 149 5.68 -32.37 24.38
CA THR A 149 7.01 -32.59 23.74
C THR A 149 7.27 -34.02 23.25
N ASN A 150 6.75 -35.04 23.96
CA ASN A 150 6.95 -36.44 23.56
C ASN A 150 6.17 -36.76 22.24
N GLU A 151 4.96 -36.29 22.13
CA GLU A 151 4.15 -36.47 20.92
C GLU A 151 4.73 -35.64 19.75
N ALA A 152 5.24 -34.45 20.06
CA ALA A 152 5.92 -33.62 19.07
C ALA A 152 7.16 -34.30 18.49
N ARG A 153 7.98 -34.95 19.33
CA ARG A 153 9.16 -35.70 18.87
C ARG A 153 8.78 -36.87 17.97
N TRP A 154 7.82 -37.69 18.42
CA TRP A 154 7.35 -38.85 17.64
C TRP A 154 6.83 -38.42 16.25
N LEU A 155 6.04 -37.36 16.20
CA LEU A 155 5.49 -36.85 14.94
C LEU A 155 6.56 -36.21 14.07
N LEU A 156 7.59 -35.58 14.66
CA LEU A 156 8.72 -35.00 13.94
C LEU A 156 9.58 -36.08 13.27
N GLU A 157 9.80 -37.22 13.94
CA GLU A 157 10.52 -38.40 13.38
C GLU A 157 9.77 -38.96 12.15
N GLN A 158 8.44 -39.05 12.21
CA GLN A 158 7.65 -39.47 11.05
C GLN A 158 7.72 -38.46 9.90
N ALA A 159 7.74 -37.17 10.21
CA ALA A 159 7.88 -36.13 9.19
C ALA A 159 9.25 -36.21 8.49
N ASP A 160 10.32 -36.56 9.21
CA ASP A 160 11.65 -36.74 8.65
C ASP A 160 11.71 -37.87 7.62
N GLU A 161 11.09 -39.02 7.90
CA GLU A 161 10.97 -40.13 6.96
C GLU A 161 10.28 -39.74 5.64
N LEU A 162 9.22 -38.93 5.73
CA LEU A 162 8.50 -38.44 4.56
C LEU A 162 9.32 -37.39 3.77
N LEU A 163 10.05 -36.55 4.46
CA LEU A 163 10.92 -35.54 3.83
C LEU A 163 12.12 -36.16 3.12
N ALA A 164 12.68 -37.26 3.68
CA ALA A 164 13.74 -38.02 3.03
C ALA A 164 13.32 -38.62 1.68
N GLY A 165 12.04 -39.00 1.54
CA GLY A 165 11.47 -39.51 0.29
C GLY A 165 11.12 -38.43 -0.75
N ASN A 166 10.89 -37.18 -0.32
CA ASN A 166 10.51 -36.05 -1.17
C ASN A 166 11.10 -34.75 -0.62
N TYR A 167 12.36 -34.49 -0.94
CA TYR A 167 13.09 -33.35 -0.44
C TYR A 167 12.46 -32.03 -0.90
N ASN A 168 12.08 -31.19 0.06
CA ASN A 168 11.62 -29.83 -0.15
C ASN A 168 12.42 -28.87 0.78
N PRO A 169 13.22 -27.96 0.23
CA PRO A 169 14.12 -27.12 1.02
C PRO A 169 13.40 -26.28 2.09
N THR A 170 12.22 -25.73 1.78
CA THR A 170 11.43 -24.95 2.74
C THR A 170 10.94 -25.81 3.90
N LEU A 171 10.40 -26.99 3.61
CA LEU A 171 9.90 -27.89 4.65
C LEU A 171 11.04 -28.48 5.49
N TYR A 172 12.20 -28.72 4.87
CA TYR A 172 13.37 -29.18 5.60
C TYR A 172 13.93 -28.11 6.53
N CYS A 173 13.97 -26.85 6.10
CA CYS A 173 14.29 -25.73 7.00
C CYS A 173 13.27 -25.60 8.15
N TYR A 174 11.99 -25.84 7.89
CA TYR A 174 10.96 -25.80 8.92
C TYR A 174 11.12 -26.96 9.91
N TYR A 175 11.45 -28.15 9.41
CA TYR A 175 11.81 -29.30 10.25
C TYR A 175 13.00 -28.98 11.17
N MET A 176 14.11 -28.44 10.63
CA MET A 176 15.27 -28.03 11.41
C MET A 176 14.91 -27.01 12.50
N TYR A 177 14.11 -26.00 12.15
CA TYR A 177 13.62 -25.04 13.14
C TYR A 177 12.84 -25.70 14.27
N LEU A 178 11.91 -26.60 13.97
CA LEU A 178 11.12 -27.31 14.98
C LEU A 178 11.98 -28.26 15.83
N SER A 179 12.98 -28.92 15.22
CA SER A 179 13.92 -29.80 15.95
C SER A 179 14.74 -29.03 16.97
N THR A 180 15.14 -27.79 16.68
CA THR A 180 15.88 -26.95 17.67
C THR A 180 14.98 -26.49 18.83
N LEU A 181 13.67 -26.42 18.67
CA LEU A 181 12.75 -26.15 19.77
C LEU A 181 12.64 -27.32 20.74
N LEU A 182 12.89 -28.55 20.26
CA LEU A 182 12.87 -29.79 21.06
C LEU A 182 14.27 -30.18 21.61
N ASN A 183 15.34 -29.81 20.91
CA ASN A 183 16.72 -29.96 21.33
C ASN A 183 17.40 -28.58 21.38
N ARG A 184 17.48 -27.99 22.57
CA ARG A 184 17.96 -26.62 22.81
C ARG A 184 19.45 -26.54 23.16
N THR A 185 20.28 -27.53 22.76
CA THR A 185 21.73 -27.43 22.96
C THR A 185 22.30 -26.42 21.95
N GLU A 186 23.23 -25.59 22.38
CA GLU A 186 23.86 -24.55 21.56
C GLU A 186 24.50 -25.15 20.30
N GLU A 187 25.26 -26.25 20.49
CA GLU A 187 25.91 -26.96 19.39
C GLU A 187 24.95 -27.45 18.32
N TYR A 188 23.77 -27.97 18.74
CA TYR A 188 22.75 -28.44 17.79
C TYR A 188 22.07 -27.29 17.05
N ILE A 189 21.80 -26.19 17.74
CA ILE A 189 21.23 -24.98 17.12
C ILE A 189 22.19 -24.44 16.08
N ASP A 190 23.48 -24.32 16.39
CA ASP A 190 24.50 -23.81 15.47
C ASP A 190 24.66 -24.71 14.25
N GLU A 191 24.61 -26.04 14.43
CA GLU A 191 24.66 -27.01 13.34
C GLU A 191 23.47 -26.82 12.40
N MET A 192 22.23 -26.75 12.94
CA MET A 192 21.00 -26.57 12.15
C MET A 192 20.97 -25.21 11.48
N ALA A 193 21.43 -24.16 12.13
CA ALA A 193 21.57 -22.84 11.56
C ALA A 193 22.54 -22.82 10.36
N GLY A 194 23.70 -23.45 10.51
CA GLY A 194 24.69 -23.57 9.43
C GLY A 194 24.17 -24.37 8.21
N GLN A 195 23.40 -25.42 8.45
CA GLN A 195 22.73 -26.17 7.39
C GLN A 195 21.64 -25.31 6.71
N GLY A 196 20.80 -24.61 7.46
CA GLY A 196 19.79 -23.69 6.97
C GLY A 196 20.36 -22.56 6.11
N GLU A 197 21.50 -21.99 6.51
CA GLU A 197 22.21 -20.98 5.71
C GLU A 197 22.71 -21.52 4.37
N LYS A 198 23.20 -22.77 4.33
CA LYS A 198 23.61 -23.42 3.05
C LYS A 198 22.40 -23.56 2.12
N ILE A 199 21.28 -24.06 2.64
CA ILE A 199 20.03 -24.20 1.86
C ILE A 199 19.55 -22.84 1.37
N PHE A 200 19.63 -21.80 2.20
CA PHE A 200 19.23 -20.46 1.81
C PHE A 200 20.11 -19.89 0.69
N ARG A 201 21.40 -20.12 0.71
CA ARG A 201 22.31 -19.69 -0.38
C ARG A 201 21.93 -20.28 -1.74
N GLU A 202 21.34 -21.47 -1.75
CA GLU A 202 20.87 -22.14 -2.97
C GLU A 202 19.44 -21.68 -3.35
N ASN A 203 18.67 -21.12 -2.40
CA ASN A 203 17.27 -20.74 -2.55
C ASN A 203 17.01 -19.31 -2.06
N MET A 204 17.85 -18.34 -2.46
CA MET A 204 17.83 -16.97 -1.94
C MET A 204 16.53 -16.20 -2.19
N ASP A 205 15.68 -16.68 -3.10
CA ASP A 205 14.39 -16.03 -3.44
C ASP A 205 13.21 -16.64 -2.66
N ASP A 206 13.44 -17.65 -1.83
CA ASP A 206 12.39 -18.21 -0.98
C ASP A 206 12.34 -17.47 0.37
N TRP A 207 11.45 -16.50 0.48
CA TRP A 207 11.24 -15.72 1.68
C TRP A 207 10.89 -16.55 2.92
N ARG A 208 10.35 -17.77 2.74
CA ARG A 208 9.97 -18.65 3.86
C ARG A 208 11.22 -19.22 4.54
N ILE A 209 12.24 -19.58 3.74
CA ILE A 209 13.54 -20.02 4.26
C ILE A 209 14.21 -18.84 4.99
N ALA A 210 14.24 -17.65 4.37
CA ALA A 210 14.75 -16.44 5.01
C ALA A 210 14.06 -16.15 6.34
N TRP A 211 12.73 -16.27 6.38
CA TRP A 211 11.93 -16.09 7.60
C TRP A 211 12.29 -17.11 8.69
N LEU A 212 12.46 -18.38 8.36
CA LEU A 212 12.89 -19.41 9.32
C LEU A 212 14.28 -19.15 9.86
N LEU A 213 15.23 -18.71 9.03
CA LEU A 213 16.58 -18.36 9.44
C LEU A 213 16.62 -17.20 10.44
N ILE A 214 15.75 -16.24 10.34
CA ILE A 214 15.64 -15.15 11.32
C ILE A 214 15.43 -15.65 12.75
N TYR A 215 14.82 -16.83 12.90
CA TYR A 215 14.57 -17.46 14.19
C TYR A 215 15.60 -18.55 14.55
N LEU A 216 16.21 -19.15 13.55
CA LEU A 216 17.12 -20.29 13.72
C LEU A 216 18.56 -19.83 14.01
N SER A 217 19.03 -18.79 13.34
CA SER A 217 20.41 -18.32 13.47
C SER A 217 20.54 -17.22 14.53
N ASP A 218 21.49 -17.39 15.45
CA ASP A 218 21.83 -16.40 16.48
C ASP A 218 22.29 -15.07 15.91
N ASP A 219 22.92 -15.09 14.74
CA ASP A 219 23.36 -13.90 14.01
C ASP A 219 22.21 -12.95 13.69
N TYR A 220 21.03 -13.48 13.41
CA TYR A 220 19.83 -12.70 13.19
C TYR A 220 19.04 -12.46 14.48
N SER A 221 18.96 -13.45 15.37
CA SER A 221 18.16 -13.37 16.59
C SER A 221 18.58 -12.21 17.49
N ARG A 222 19.89 -11.92 17.55
CA ARG A 222 20.50 -10.86 18.37
C ARG A 222 20.59 -9.50 17.67
N SER A 223 20.32 -9.39 16.36
CA SER A 223 20.45 -8.15 15.58
C SER A 223 19.16 -7.76 14.85
N PRO A 224 18.34 -6.86 15.44
CA PRO A 224 17.15 -6.34 14.76
C PRO A 224 17.42 -5.71 13.40
N SER A 225 18.57 -5.04 13.23
CA SER A 225 18.95 -4.43 11.96
C SER A 225 19.26 -5.47 10.87
N LYS A 226 19.92 -6.58 11.21
CA LYS A 226 20.14 -7.68 10.25
C LYS A 226 18.82 -8.32 9.84
N LYS A 227 17.88 -8.52 10.78
CA LYS A 227 16.53 -9.02 10.46
C LYS A 227 15.82 -8.09 9.48
N TRP A 228 15.89 -6.78 9.72
CA TRP A 228 15.29 -5.78 8.84
C TRP A 228 15.82 -5.90 7.41
N ILE A 229 17.14 -5.92 7.24
CA ILE A 229 17.79 -6.04 5.93
C ILE A 229 17.33 -7.29 5.18
N VAL A 230 17.26 -8.44 5.85
CA VAL A 230 16.80 -9.69 5.22
C VAL A 230 15.32 -9.57 4.75
N LEU A 231 14.46 -8.98 5.56
CA LEU A 231 13.05 -8.80 5.19
C LEU A 231 12.88 -7.84 4.01
N GLU A 232 13.66 -6.75 4.00
CA GLU A 232 13.69 -5.77 2.90
C GLU A 232 14.21 -6.40 1.60
N GLU A 233 15.28 -7.19 1.64
CA GLU A 233 15.81 -7.92 0.50
C GLU A 233 14.79 -8.91 -0.08
N GLN A 234 14.05 -9.64 0.77
CA GLN A 234 13.00 -10.54 0.30
C GLN A 234 11.84 -9.78 -0.35
N PHE A 235 11.48 -8.62 0.20
CA PHE A 235 10.49 -7.75 -0.44
C PHE A 235 10.98 -7.25 -1.81
N ALA A 236 12.22 -6.82 -1.92
CA ALA A 236 12.82 -6.37 -3.20
C ALA A 236 12.84 -7.49 -4.27
N LYS A 237 12.93 -8.77 -3.84
CA LYS A 237 12.80 -9.95 -4.70
C LYS A 237 11.34 -10.32 -5.04
N GLY A 238 10.37 -9.53 -4.59
CA GLY A 238 8.96 -9.68 -4.92
C GLY A 238 8.11 -10.45 -3.90
N ALA A 239 8.63 -10.74 -2.71
CA ALA A 239 7.84 -11.36 -1.66
C ALA A 239 6.84 -10.36 -1.06
N THR A 240 5.55 -10.70 -1.11
CA THR A 240 4.45 -9.83 -0.64
C THR A 240 3.62 -10.46 0.47
N SER A 241 4.22 -11.40 1.22
CA SER A 241 3.51 -12.10 2.30
C SER A 241 3.23 -11.19 3.48
N PRO A 242 2.00 -11.23 4.05
CA PRO A 242 1.69 -10.52 5.31
C PRO A 242 2.62 -10.89 6.47
N VAL A 243 3.19 -12.11 6.46
CA VAL A 243 4.15 -12.56 7.48
C VAL A 243 5.37 -11.63 7.53
N LEU A 244 5.93 -11.25 6.37
CA LEU A 244 7.07 -10.33 6.32
C LEU A 244 6.72 -8.96 6.92
N TYR A 245 5.52 -8.46 6.64
CA TYR A 245 5.07 -7.16 7.17
C TYR A 245 4.83 -7.20 8.68
N ILE A 246 4.33 -8.32 9.19
CA ILE A 246 4.16 -8.54 10.64
C ILE A 246 5.52 -8.54 11.33
N GLU A 247 6.48 -9.30 10.81
CA GLU A 247 7.83 -9.39 11.40
C GLU A 247 8.55 -8.04 11.35
N ALA A 248 8.52 -7.36 10.21
CA ALA A 248 9.10 -6.03 10.08
C ALA A 248 8.43 -5.02 11.01
N TYR A 249 7.09 -5.05 11.12
CA TYR A 249 6.38 -4.16 12.03
C TYR A 249 6.69 -4.42 13.49
N HIS A 250 6.87 -5.68 13.90
CA HIS A 250 7.31 -6.01 15.26
C HIS A 250 8.68 -5.41 15.59
N LEU A 251 9.61 -5.38 14.63
CA LEU A 251 10.92 -4.73 14.82
C LEU A 251 10.74 -3.21 15.03
N ILE A 252 9.93 -2.55 14.18
CA ILE A 252 9.64 -1.12 14.30
C ILE A 252 8.94 -0.81 15.63
N ARG A 253 7.96 -1.62 16.03
CA ARG A 253 7.21 -1.41 17.28
C ARG A 253 8.09 -1.51 18.50
N ASN A 254 9.04 -2.45 18.51
CA ASN A 254 9.96 -2.63 19.63
C ASN A 254 11.06 -1.56 19.64
N ASN A 255 11.46 -1.08 18.46
CA ASN A 255 12.46 -0.05 18.31
C ASN A 255 12.12 0.83 17.08
N PRO A 256 11.37 1.93 17.24
CA PRO A 256 11.00 2.82 16.14
C PRO A 256 12.18 3.40 15.36
N SER A 257 13.37 3.49 15.97
CA SER A 257 14.57 4.02 15.30
C SER A 257 15.12 3.13 14.19
N ILE A 258 14.66 1.88 14.07
CA ILE A 258 14.95 1.00 12.93
C ILE A 258 14.37 1.59 11.63
N LEU A 259 13.25 2.30 11.74
CA LEU A 259 12.65 3.03 10.63
C LEU A 259 13.49 4.28 10.35
N MET A 260 14.40 4.20 9.38
CA MET A 260 15.31 5.30 9.02
C MET A 260 14.83 6.11 7.81
N GLN A 261 14.00 5.53 6.96
CA GLN A 261 13.49 6.09 5.71
C GLN A 261 12.05 5.66 5.47
N LEU A 262 11.41 6.20 4.44
CA LEU A 262 10.04 5.87 4.05
C LEU A 262 10.02 5.49 2.56
N ASP A 263 10.73 4.42 2.22
CA ASP A 263 10.75 3.86 0.87
C ASP A 263 9.64 2.82 0.66
N ASP A 264 9.69 2.05 -0.39
CA ASP A 264 8.56 1.19 -0.77
C ASP A 264 8.29 0.07 0.23
N PHE A 265 9.34 -0.50 0.83
CA PHE A 265 9.18 -1.53 1.85
C PHE A 265 8.56 -0.97 3.13
N GLU A 266 9.12 0.12 3.66
CA GLU A 266 8.61 0.79 4.86
C GLU A 266 7.15 1.25 4.67
N ILE A 267 6.85 1.85 3.53
CA ILE A 267 5.48 2.27 3.19
C ILE A 267 4.53 1.08 3.13
N GLN A 268 4.98 -0.08 2.63
CA GLN A 268 4.14 -1.27 2.58
C GLN A 268 3.90 -1.86 3.98
N VAL A 269 4.95 -1.95 4.81
CA VAL A 269 4.85 -2.40 6.21
C VAL A 269 3.92 -1.48 7.02
N LEU A 270 4.12 -0.17 6.91
CA LEU A 270 3.30 0.82 7.62
C LEU A 270 1.87 0.88 7.10
N SER A 271 1.65 0.68 5.79
CA SER A 271 0.30 0.56 5.23
C SER A 271 -0.44 -0.67 5.74
N TYR A 272 0.28 -1.78 5.93
CA TYR A 272 -0.27 -2.98 6.57
C TYR A 272 -0.64 -2.70 8.02
N ALA A 273 0.29 -2.13 8.79
CA ALA A 273 0.07 -1.79 10.20
C ALA A 273 -1.09 -0.80 10.39
N ALA A 274 -1.18 0.23 9.54
CA ALA A 274 -2.27 1.21 9.57
C ALA A 274 -3.63 0.56 9.30
N ARG A 275 -3.74 -0.33 8.30
CA ARG A 275 -4.99 -1.06 8.00
C ARG A 275 -5.43 -1.98 9.12
N LYS A 276 -4.48 -2.56 9.85
CA LYS A 276 -4.74 -3.45 11.00
C LYS A 276 -4.86 -2.69 12.32
N GLN A 277 -4.78 -1.36 12.31
CA GLN A 277 -4.87 -0.47 13.49
C GLN A 277 -3.81 -0.80 14.56
N LEU A 278 -2.58 -1.08 14.13
CA LEU A 278 -1.48 -1.50 15.01
C LEU A 278 -0.54 -0.35 15.39
N LEU A 279 -0.66 0.82 14.75
CA LEU A 279 0.23 1.96 14.98
C LEU A 279 0.20 2.42 16.43
N THR A 280 1.38 2.59 17.04
CA THR A 280 1.56 3.16 18.37
C THR A 280 2.03 4.61 18.27
N THR A 281 1.92 5.35 19.37
CA THR A 281 2.34 6.77 19.45
C THR A 281 3.79 6.96 19.05
N GLU A 282 4.69 6.13 19.54
CA GLU A 282 6.13 6.21 19.28
C GLU A 282 6.44 5.96 17.78
N VAL A 283 5.73 5.02 17.16
CA VAL A 283 5.85 4.74 15.72
C VAL A 283 5.30 5.90 14.90
N VAL A 284 4.19 6.51 15.33
CA VAL A 284 3.62 7.69 14.67
C VAL A 284 4.59 8.87 14.72
N GLU A 285 5.22 9.14 15.86
CA GLU A 285 6.23 10.20 16.00
C GLU A 285 7.39 10.00 15.03
N GLN A 286 7.89 8.77 14.91
CA GLN A 286 8.96 8.43 13.97
C GLN A 286 8.52 8.59 12.50
N ILE A 287 7.31 8.17 12.15
CA ILE A 287 6.75 8.38 10.80
C ILE A 287 6.69 9.87 10.47
N VAL A 288 6.18 10.68 11.38
CA VAL A 288 6.05 12.13 11.21
C VAL A 288 7.41 12.79 11.06
N TYR A 289 8.37 12.40 11.90
CA TYR A 289 9.75 12.90 11.82
C TYR A 289 10.38 12.64 10.43
N LEU A 290 10.20 11.45 9.89
CA LEU A 290 10.72 11.09 8.57
C LEU A 290 9.92 11.75 7.44
N ALA A 291 8.60 11.81 7.55
CA ALA A 291 7.73 12.41 6.55
C ALA A 291 8.02 13.91 6.34
N LYS A 292 8.43 14.63 7.37
CA LYS A 292 8.86 16.05 7.27
C LYS A 292 10.07 16.26 6.37
N LYS A 293 10.92 15.26 6.19
CA LYS A 293 12.11 15.33 5.35
C LYS A 293 11.79 15.10 3.86
N LEU A 294 10.62 14.57 3.55
CA LEU A 294 10.20 14.26 2.19
C LEU A 294 9.67 15.52 1.49
N ARG A 295 10.07 15.70 0.24
CA ARG A 295 9.67 16.87 -0.57
C ARG A 295 8.49 16.62 -1.49
N GLY A 296 8.07 15.37 -1.66
CA GLY A 296 7.05 14.98 -2.63
C GLY A 296 5.79 14.41 -1.99
N TYR A 297 4.70 14.40 -2.76
CA TYR A 297 3.46 13.73 -2.38
C TYR A 297 3.48 12.27 -2.80
N ARG A 298 3.21 11.37 -1.84
CA ARG A 298 3.00 9.94 -2.08
C ARG A 298 1.65 9.55 -1.48
N LYS A 299 0.71 9.14 -2.31
CA LYS A 299 -0.65 8.77 -1.89
C LYS A 299 -0.70 7.70 -0.78
N PRO A 300 0.15 6.63 -0.81
CA PRO A 300 0.20 5.67 0.30
C PRO A 300 0.64 6.31 1.62
N LEU A 301 1.65 7.17 1.61
CA LEU A 301 2.09 7.89 2.81
C LEU A 301 1.00 8.79 3.38
N TYR A 302 0.28 9.52 2.53
CA TYR A 302 -0.86 10.32 2.96
C TYR A 302 -1.93 9.47 3.67
N ARG A 303 -2.22 8.27 3.14
CA ARG A 303 -3.16 7.35 3.80
C ARG A 303 -2.68 6.87 5.18
N ILE A 304 -1.38 6.62 5.33
CA ILE A 304 -0.77 6.28 6.62
C ILE A 304 -0.91 7.46 7.59
N LEU A 305 -0.55 8.67 7.17
CA LEU A 305 -0.62 9.87 8.02
C LEU A 305 -2.04 10.19 8.50
N ARG A 306 -3.07 9.88 7.71
CA ARG A 306 -4.47 9.97 8.16
C ARG A 306 -4.74 9.08 9.37
N VAL A 307 -4.23 7.84 9.35
CA VAL A 307 -4.33 6.93 10.49
C VAL A 307 -3.46 7.41 11.65
N CYS A 308 -2.27 7.96 11.36
CA CYS A 308 -1.42 8.58 12.38
C CYS A 308 -2.17 9.69 13.13
N TYR A 309 -2.93 10.53 12.42
CA TYR A 309 -3.73 11.58 13.06
C TYR A 309 -4.89 11.03 13.91
N GLN A 310 -5.41 9.86 13.59
CA GLN A 310 -6.41 9.19 14.43
C GLN A 310 -5.80 8.65 15.73
N VAL A 311 -4.56 8.14 15.66
CA VAL A 311 -3.82 7.62 16.82
C VAL A 311 -3.27 8.74 17.69
N LEU A 312 -2.71 9.78 17.07
CA LEU A 312 -2.05 10.91 17.73
C LEU A 312 -2.48 12.24 17.09
N PRO A 313 -3.61 12.85 17.51
CA PRO A 313 -4.17 14.06 16.90
C PRO A 313 -3.43 15.33 17.33
N THR A 314 -2.13 15.43 17.05
CA THR A 314 -1.29 16.60 17.37
C THR A 314 -1.20 17.57 16.20
N ASP A 315 -0.87 18.82 16.53
CA ASP A 315 -0.64 19.86 15.52
C ASP A 315 0.54 19.51 14.60
N GLU A 316 1.51 18.75 15.10
CA GLU A 316 2.67 18.30 14.33
C GLU A 316 2.29 17.30 13.23
N VAL A 317 1.40 16.33 13.53
CA VAL A 317 0.85 15.39 12.54
C VAL A 317 0.00 16.16 11.52
N LEU A 318 -0.85 17.07 11.97
CA LEU A 318 -1.70 17.91 11.11
C LEU A 318 -0.85 18.77 10.16
N GLN A 319 0.19 19.41 10.68
CA GLN A 319 1.13 20.21 9.89
C GLN A 319 1.80 19.36 8.81
N THR A 320 2.20 18.13 9.14
CA THR A 320 2.83 17.20 8.20
C THR A 320 1.86 16.79 7.08
N ILE A 321 0.60 16.49 7.42
CA ILE A 321 -0.45 16.18 6.43
C ILE A 321 -0.64 17.36 5.48
N CYS A 322 -0.87 18.56 6.02
CA CYS A 322 -1.05 19.76 5.20
C CYS A 322 0.16 20.02 4.29
N THR A 323 1.37 19.91 4.83
CA THR A 323 2.61 20.14 4.07
C THR A 323 2.75 19.16 2.90
N ILE A 324 2.48 17.87 3.11
CA ILE A 324 2.57 16.86 2.04
C ILE A 324 1.50 17.10 0.97
N LEU A 325 0.29 17.46 1.34
CA LEU A 325 -0.79 17.80 0.40
C LEU A 325 -0.44 19.04 -0.42
N ILE A 326 0.12 20.07 0.22
CA ILE A 326 0.59 21.30 -0.44
C ILE A 326 1.73 21.00 -1.42
N ASN A 327 2.70 20.20 -1.02
CA ASN A 327 3.80 19.80 -1.89
C ASN A 327 3.33 18.99 -3.12
N GLY A 328 2.21 18.30 -3.01
CA GLY A 328 1.55 17.60 -4.11
C GLY A 328 0.58 18.45 -4.92
N ASN A 329 0.39 19.72 -4.59
CA ASN A 329 -0.66 20.59 -5.15
C ASN A 329 -2.05 19.94 -5.13
N ILE A 330 -2.40 19.24 -4.04
CA ILE A 330 -3.67 18.54 -3.91
C ILE A 330 -4.76 19.54 -3.47
N THR A 331 -5.78 19.71 -4.30
CA THR A 331 -6.90 20.65 -4.08
C THR A 331 -8.25 19.95 -4.11
N THR A 332 -8.33 18.75 -3.56
CA THR A 332 -9.56 17.96 -3.47
C THR A 332 -10.41 18.37 -2.24
N PRO A 333 -11.73 18.07 -2.23
CA PRO A 333 -12.57 18.31 -1.05
C PRO A 333 -12.06 17.64 0.23
N GLU A 334 -11.38 16.49 0.10
CA GLU A 334 -10.76 15.81 1.22
C GLU A 334 -9.54 16.59 1.75
N ALA A 335 -8.75 17.19 0.87
CA ALA A 335 -7.62 18.04 1.25
C ALA A 335 -8.09 19.35 1.90
N PHE A 336 -9.20 19.92 1.40
CA PHE A 336 -9.83 21.10 1.99
C PHE A 336 -10.09 20.93 3.50
N ALA A 337 -10.66 19.80 3.90
CA ALA A 337 -10.94 19.54 5.32
C ALA A 337 -9.67 19.53 6.20
N TRP A 338 -8.51 19.17 5.64
CA TRP A 338 -7.23 19.25 6.34
C TRP A 338 -6.70 20.68 6.42
N TYR A 339 -6.80 21.44 5.34
CA TYR A 339 -6.40 22.85 5.32
C TYR A 339 -7.27 23.69 6.27
N GLU A 340 -8.57 23.45 6.28
CA GLU A 340 -9.51 24.10 7.20
C GLU A 340 -9.14 23.82 8.67
N LYS A 341 -8.84 22.57 9.02
CA LYS A 341 -8.32 22.22 10.35
C LYS A 341 -7.01 22.93 10.67
N GLY A 342 -6.09 22.99 9.69
CA GLY A 342 -4.81 23.66 9.84
C GLY A 342 -4.98 25.16 10.12
N ILE A 343 -5.89 25.82 9.43
CA ILE A 343 -6.25 27.25 9.65
C ILE A 343 -6.90 27.42 11.01
N GLY A 344 -7.84 26.55 11.39
CA GLY A 344 -8.51 26.60 12.69
C GLY A 344 -7.56 26.40 13.88
N LYS A 345 -6.41 25.77 13.64
CA LYS A 345 -5.31 25.61 14.61
C LYS A 345 -4.21 26.68 14.48
N GLU A 346 -4.40 27.65 13.60
CA GLU A 346 -3.44 28.75 13.34
C GLU A 346 -2.04 28.26 12.94
N LEU A 347 -1.96 27.13 12.21
CA LEU A 347 -0.69 26.56 11.82
C LEU A 347 0.03 27.44 10.78
N ARG A 348 1.32 27.68 11.02
CA ARG A 348 2.16 28.49 10.12
C ARG A 348 2.81 27.59 9.06
N ILE A 349 2.07 27.34 7.97
CA ILE A 349 2.53 26.51 6.84
C ILE A 349 2.54 27.38 5.58
N THR A 350 3.66 27.39 4.89
CA THR A 350 3.79 28.12 3.62
C THR A 350 2.75 27.62 2.60
N ARG A 351 2.05 28.53 1.95
CA ARG A 351 1.00 28.29 0.96
C ARG A 351 -0.26 27.57 1.50
N LEU A 352 -0.48 27.56 2.82
CA LEU A 352 -1.68 26.94 3.39
C LEU A 352 -2.95 27.69 2.96
N TYR A 353 -2.94 29.01 2.99
CA TYR A 353 -4.10 29.83 2.66
C TYR A 353 -4.45 29.75 1.16
N GLU A 354 -3.45 29.69 0.30
CA GLU A 354 -3.63 29.51 -1.14
C GLU A 354 -4.28 28.17 -1.46
N HIS A 355 -3.78 27.07 -0.85
CA HIS A 355 -4.34 25.74 -1.07
C HIS A 355 -5.73 25.58 -0.45
N TYR A 356 -5.99 26.24 0.68
CA TYR A 356 -7.33 26.35 1.24
C TYR A 356 -8.27 27.00 0.24
N MET A 357 -7.93 28.18 -0.28
CA MET A 357 -8.76 28.90 -1.25
C MET A 357 -8.95 28.12 -2.56
N MET A 358 -7.89 27.50 -3.09
CA MET A 358 -7.97 26.71 -4.32
C MET A 358 -8.77 25.40 -4.17
N SER A 359 -8.94 24.92 -2.92
CA SER A 359 -9.72 23.71 -2.62
C SER A 359 -11.16 24.04 -2.21
N LEU A 360 -11.46 25.29 -1.98
CA LEU A 360 -12.76 25.78 -1.52
C LEU A 360 -13.82 25.58 -2.61
N GLU A 361 -14.96 25.06 -2.23
CA GLU A 361 -16.13 25.05 -3.11
C GLU A 361 -16.73 26.45 -3.17
N LEU A 362 -16.65 27.10 -4.35
CA LEU A 362 -17.06 28.50 -4.53
C LEU A 362 -18.60 28.67 -4.52
N LYS A 363 -19.17 28.75 -3.31
CA LYS A 363 -20.61 28.95 -3.06
C LYS A 363 -20.86 30.27 -2.33
N ASP A 364 -22.11 30.76 -2.43
CA ASP A 364 -22.51 32.04 -1.86
C ASP A 364 -22.61 32.03 -0.32
N ASP A 365 -22.77 30.86 0.29
CA ASP A 365 -22.95 30.61 1.73
C ASP A 365 -21.67 30.32 2.48
N VAL A 366 -20.54 30.30 1.78
CA VAL A 366 -19.22 30.01 2.39
C VAL A 366 -18.78 31.15 3.30
N VAL A 367 -18.24 30.81 4.47
CA VAL A 367 -17.60 31.74 5.39
C VAL A 367 -16.10 31.59 5.30
N ILE A 368 -15.39 32.64 4.88
CA ILE A 368 -13.92 32.66 4.84
C ILE A 368 -13.38 33.18 6.17
N PRO A 369 -12.46 32.45 6.82
CA PRO A 369 -11.83 32.90 8.06
C PRO A 369 -11.13 34.27 7.90
N LYS A 370 -11.25 35.15 8.90
CA LYS A 370 -10.64 36.49 8.88
C LYS A 370 -9.14 36.47 8.59
N MET A 371 -8.42 35.48 9.12
CA MET A 371 -6.97 35.32 8.89
C MET A 371 -6.63 35.10 7.41
N VAL A 372 -7.46 34.32 6.69
CA VAL A 372 -7.32 34.12 5.24
C VAL A 372 -7.54 35.42 4.50
N LEU A 373 -8.58 36.17 4.87
CA LEU A 373 -8.85 37.49 4.29
C LEU A 373 -7.69 38.46 4.55
N MET A 374 -7.13 38.49 5.76
CA MET A 374 -5.98 39.36 6.07
C MET A 374 -4.75 38.99 5.26
N TYR A 375 -4.50 37.72 5.04
CA TYR A 375 -3.35 37.25 4.24
C TYR A 375 -3.45 37.76 2.79
N PHE A 376 -4.60 37.57 2.13
CA PHE A 376 -4.76 37.95 0.74
C PHE A 376 -4.98 39.46 0.53
N ALA A 377 -5.09 40.25 1.57
CA ALA A 377 -5.01 41.71 1.44
C ALA A 377 -3.64 42.20 0.91
N PHE A 378 -2.58 41.37 1.11
CA PHE A 378 -1.20 41.67 0.72
C PHE A 378 -0.63 40.70 -0.32
N ASP A 379 -1.33 39.64 -0.67
CA ASP A 379 -0.89 38.60 -1.60
C ASP A 379 -1.90 38.43 -2.77
N SER A 380 -1.39 38.21 -3.97
CA SER A 380 -2.18 38.03 -5.20
C SER A 380 -1.91 36.72 -5.93
N SER A 381 -1.48 35.70 -5.18
CA SER A 381 -1.04 34.38 -5.74
C SER A 381 -2.18 33.50 -6.25
N LEU A 382 -3.45 33.87 -6.05
CA LEU A 382 -4.61 33.12 -6.54
C LEU A 382 -4.86 33.33 -8.04
N ASP A 383 -5.46 32.34 -8.68
CA ASP A 383 -5.93 32.46 -10.05
C ASP A 383 -7.12 33.45 -10.17
N GLY A 384 -7.46 33.81 -11.43
CA GLY A 384 -8.48 34.82 -11.68
C GLY A 384 -9.88 34.46 -11.19
N LEU A 385 -10.24 33.18 -11.10
CA LEU A 385 -11.54 32.72 -10.61
C LEU A 385 -11.63 32.85 -9.08
N HIS A 386 -10.65 32.32 -8.37
CA HIS A 386 -10.60 32.36 -6.91
C HIS A 386 -10.41 33.81 -6.40
N ASN A 387 -9.62 34.63 -7.10
CA ASN A 387 -9.54 36.08 -6.82
C ASN A 387 -10.88 36.78 -7.02
N SER A 388 -11.62 36.48 -8.10
CA SER A 388 -12.93 37.05 -8.31
C SER A 388 -13.91 36.69 -7.19
N PHE A 389 -13.88 35.47 -6.74
CA PHE A 389 -14.69 35.01 -5.60
C PHE A 389 -14.31 35.72 -4.29
N LEU A 390 -13.01 35.76 -3.97
CA LEU A 390 -12.49 36.38 -2.78
C LEU A 390 -12.88 37.89 -2.72
N TYR A 391 -12.68 38.61 -3.81
CA TYR A 391 -13.02 40.02 -3.89
C TYR A 391 -14.54 40.26 -3.80
N ALA A 392 -15.36 39.39 -4.44
CA ALA A 392 -16.81 39.46 -4.30
C ALA A 392 -17.26 39.19 -2.85
N TYR A 393 -16.60 38.25 -2.17
CA TYR A 393 -16.86 37.98 -0.75
C TYR A 393 -16.53 39.19 0.13
N VAL A 394 -15.35 39.78 -0.06
CA VAL A 394 -14.91 40.99 0.69
C VAL A 394 -15.86 42.15 0.44
N TYR A 395 -16.26 42.39 -0.81
CA TYR A 395 -17.19 43.45 -1.15
C TYR A 395 -18.57 43.25 -0.51
N ARG A 396 -19.14 42.05 -0.52
CA ARG A 396 -20.41 41.72 0.14
C ARG A 396 -20.39 41.97 1.63
N ASN A 397 -19.21 41.71 2.27
CA ASN A 397 -19.02 41.81 3.70
C ASN A 397 -18.38 43.14 4.12
N LYS A 398 -18.38 44.19 3.26
CA LYS A 398 -17.74 45.48 3.55
C LYS A 398 -18.28 46.18 4.81
N ALA A 399 -19.54 45.95 5.15
CA ALA A 399 -20.13 46.49 6.39
C ALA A 399 -19.67 45.75 7.64
N VAL A 400 -19.27 44.46 7.53
CA VAL A 400 -18.81 43.65 8.64
C VAL A 400 -17.30 43.88 8.87
N TYR A 401 -16.54 44.10 7.80
CA TYR A 401 -15.07 44.27 7.83
C TYR A 401 -14.64 45.53 7.07
N PRO A 402 -15.00 46.74 7.53
CA PRO A 402 -14.73 47.98 6.81
C PRO A 402 -13.25 48.26 6.59
N GLU A 403 -12.41 48.08 7.63
CA GLU A 403 -10.95 48.29 7.56
C GLU A 403 -10.30 47.32 6.56
N LEU A 404 -10.79 46.06 6.52
CA LEU A 404 -10.28 45.06 5.62
C LEU A 404 -10.69 45.40 4.19
N TYR A 405 -11.89 45.85 3.96
CA TYR A 405 -12.37 46.29 2.64
C TYR A 405 -11.51 47.43 2.10
N GLU A 406 -11.17 48.41 2.90
CA GLU A 406 -10.27 49.51 2.50
C GLU A 406 -8.86 48.98 2.08
N SER A 407 -8.33 47.98 2.75
CA SER A 407 -7.04 47.39 2.35
C SER A 407 -7.12 46.61 1.01
N TYR A 408 -8.30 46.14 0.61
CA TYR A 408 -8.52 45.46 -0.67
C TYR A 408 -8.90 46.40 -1.81
N ARG A 409 -9.41 47.59 -1.53
CA ARG A 409 -10.12 48.45 -2.48
C ARG A 409 -9.31 48.71 -3.76
N GLU A 410 -8.07 49.15 -3.61
CA GLU A 410 -7.20 49.48 -4.75
C GLU A 410 -6.87 48.25 -5.60
N HIS A 411 -6.58 47.13 -4.96
CA HIS A 411 -6.30 45.86 -5.65
C HIS A 411 -7.54 45.30 -6.37
N LEU A 412 -8.68 45.41 -5.75
CA LEU A 412 -9.96 44.94 -6.28
C LEU A 412 -10.35 45.77 -7.55
N GLU A 413 -10.26 47.07 -7.49
CA GLU A 413 -10.58 47.95 -8.63
C GLU A 413 -9.64 47.66 -9.81
N ARG A 414 -8.34 47.61 -9.59
CA ARG A 414 -7.34 47.27 -10.60
C ARG A 414 -7.58 45.87 -11.20
N PHE A 415 -7.91 44.91 -10.38
CA PHE A 415 -8.17 43.53 -10.82
C PHE A 415 -9.39 43.48 -11.73
N VAL A 416 -10.52 44.10 -11.34
CA VAL A 416 -11.75 44.10 -12.14
C VAL A 416 -11.51 44.73 -13.50
N VAL A 417 -10.87 45.91 -13.56
CA VAL A 417 -10.51 46.57 -14.83
C VAL A 417 -9.65 45.67 -15.70
N PHE A 418 -8.64 45.05 -15.13
CA PHE A 418 -7.71 44.16 -15.86
C PHE A 418 -8.42 42.92 -16.44
N GLN A 419 -9.30 42.29 -15.67
CA GLN A 419 -10.06 41.11 -16.15
C GLN A 419 -11.04 41.48 -17.27
N ILE A 420 -11.68 42.65 -17.20
CA ILE A 420 -12.57 43.13 -18.26
C ILE A 420 -11.78 43.41 -19.55
N LEU A 421 -10.65 44.08 -19.46
CA LEU A 421 -9.77 44.33 -20.60
C LEU A 421 -9.32 43.05 -21.28
N LYS A 422 -9.12 41.99 -20.51
CA LYS A 422 -8.79 40.64 -21.01
C LYS A 422 -10.03 39.86 -21.52
N LYS A 423 -11.18 40.46 -21.53
CA LYS A 423 -12.48 39.84 -21.93
C LYS A 423 -12.77 38.54 -21.15
N ARG A 424 -12.31 38.43 -19.91
CA ARG A 424 -12.64 37.32 -19.03
C ARG A 424 -13.92 37.64 -18.27
N ASN A 425 -14.80 36.65 -18.15
CA ASN A 425 -16.07 36.79 -17.42
C ASN A 425 -16.32 35.55 -16.56
N ASN A 426 -16.83 35.78 -15.35
CA ASN A 426 -17.38 34.77 -14.47
C ASN A 426 -18.44 35.41 -13.56
N LYS A 427 -19.22 34.59 -12.88
CA LYS A 427 -20.34 35.02 -12.00
C LYS A 427 -19.90 36.10 -11.00
N TRP A 428 -18.74 35.93 -10.38
CA TRP A 428 -18.23 36.81 -9.32
C TRP A 428 -17.72 38.13 -9.88
N LEU A 429 -17.06 38.09 -11.02
CA LEU A 429 -16.56 39.27 -11.70
C LEU A 429 -17.75 40.16 -12.21
N ALA A 430 -18.78 39.51 -12.76
CA ALA A 430 -20.00 40.22 -13.18
C ALA A 430 -20.70 40.92 -12.00
N TYR A 431 -20.72 40.27 -10.83
CA TYR A 431 -21.25 40.87 -9.61
C TYR A 431 -20.44 42.10 -9.18
N LEU A 432 -19.10 41.99 -9.15
CA LEU A 432 -18.19 43.09 -8.78
C LEU A 432 -18.37 44.27 -9.77
N TYR A 433 -18.34 44.00 -11.06
CA TYR A 433 -18.49 45.04 -12.07
C TYR A 433 -19.81 45.81 -11.92
N LYS A 434 -20.93 45.10 -11.77
CA LYS A 434 -22.24 45.73 -11.59
C LYS A 434 -22.27 46.68 -10.38
N ASN A 435 -21.67 46.33 -9.28
CA ASN A 435 -21.76 47.09 -8.05
C ASN A 435 -20.72 48.22 -7.95
N LEU A 436 -19.51 48.04 -8.51
CA LEU A 436 -18.50 49.11 -8.54
C LEU A 436 -18.79 50.24 -9.52
N VAL A 437 -19.54 50.00 -10.61
CA VAL A 437 -19.92 51.01 -11.59
C VAL A 437 -21.15 51.82 -11.14
N THR A 438 -21.91 51.28 -10.20
CA THR A 438 -23.11 51.96 -9.66
C THR A 438 -22.84 52.80 -8.40
N GLU A 439 -21.65 52.71 -7.83
CA GLU A 439 -21.10 53.62 -6.80
C GLU A 439 -20.29 54.73 -7.46
#